data_169061a0cda338f510566e93b8bd8ea4
#
_entry.id   169061a0cda338f510566e93b8bd8ea4
#
_cell.length_a   1.000
_cell.length_b   1.000
_cell.length_c   1.000
_cell.angle_alpha   90.00
_cell.angle_beta   90.00
_cell.angle_gamma   90.00
#
_symmetry.space_group_name_H-M   'P 1'
#
loop_
_entity.id
_entity.type
_entity.pdbx_description
1 polymer ?
#
loop_
_entity_poly.entity_id
_entity_poly.type
_entity_poly.pdbx_seq_one_letter_code
_entity_poly.pdbx_strand_id
1 'polypeptide(L)'
;MSQLIPDNNVLLQFVPNVLKSVQGETLLFDKIAPHLEVAEAWLTTTFLSEAVLAELPTRDANNKLLHYARMAVVAEAMLHAVPQLDLVLTSNGFGVVSNTNIAPASKERVERLLLSLEKMRDYTLSILLPLLANTEAWATSDPCQYFEQTLYPWLDLPQKLGSTDHSWQRYQELHSKLIAIEERLAHDFFSCELLATLRQAELLCKWGEPPSAPHYKRAWRHIFAIELYMLREEGEAPIPSCIEVVNSLRNAPDGIFEEWKQLETAALFENHGYKNDKRKGGYWF
;
A
#
# COMPACT_ATOMS: atom_id res chain seq x y z
N MET A 1 26.21 3.10 4.41
CA MET A 1 25.99 2.19 5.56
C MET A 1 24.54 2.37 6.03
N SER A 2 23.78 1.30 6.15
CA SER A 2 22.37 1.38 6.56
C SER A 2 22.23 2.05 7.93
N GLN A 3 21.28 3.00 8.04
CA GLN A 3 20.96 3.68 9.31
C GLN A 3 20.08 2.79 10.19
N LEU A 4 19.21 1.98 9.57
CA LEU A 4 18.29 1.09 10.29
C LEU A 4 19.00 -0.15 10.83
N ILE A 5 19.99 -0.69 10.10
CA ILE A 5 20.76 -1.88 10.48
C ILE A 5 22.25 -1.50 10.58
N PRO A 6 22.65 -0.84 11.67
CA PRO A 6 24.02 -0.30 11.79
C PRO A 6 25.09 -1.36 12.05
N ASP A 7 24.73 -2.52 12.59
CA ASP A 7 25.68 -3.54 13.00
C ASP A 7 25.11 -4.97 12.95
N ASN A 8 26.01 -5.93 13.14
CA ASN A 8 25.66 -7.36 13.13
C ASN A 8 24.70 -7.76 14.27
N ASN A 9 24.73 -7.10 15.42
CA ASN A 9 23.86 -7.46 16.56
C ASN A 9 22.40 -7.12 16.25
N VAL A 10 22.17 -5.98 15.59
CA VAL A 10 20.82 -5.60 15.12
C VAL A 10 20.37 -6.56 14.02
N LEU A 11 21.24 -6.88 13.05
CA LEU A 11 20.91 -7.83 11.99
C LEU A 11 20.46 -9.19 12.55
N LEU A 12 21.22 -9.75 13.49
CA LEU A 12 20.96 -11.08 14.06
C LEU A 12 19.61 -11.19 14.81
N GLN A 13 18.98 -10.07 15.16
CA GLN A 13 17.63 -10.08 15.76
C GLN A 13 16.56 -10.46 14.72
N PHE A 14 16.80 -10.25 13.44
CA PHE A 14 15.86 -10.48 12.35
C PHE A 14 16.21 -11.68 11.46
N VAL A 15 17.42 -12.23 11.61
CA VAL A 15 17.88 -13.42 10.87
C VAL A 15 18.09 -14.57 11.85
N PRO A 16 17.05 -15.38 12.14
CA PRO A 16 17.11 -16.40 13.17
C PRO A 16 18.02 -17.53 12.79
N ASN A 17 18.60 -18.23 12.61
CA ASN A 17 19.37 -19.43 12.18
C ASN A 17 20.77 -19.13 11.62
N VAL A 18 21.35 -17.99 11.97
CA VAL A 18 22.73 -17.73 11.63
C VAL A 18 23.65 -18.48 12.61
N LEU A 19 24.45 -19.37 12.08
CA LEU A 19 25.50 -20.01 12.86
C LEU A 19 26.48 -18.92 13.36
N LYS A 20 26.95 -19.07 14.61
CA LYS A 20 27.99 -18.19 15.13
C LYS A 20 29.17 -18.21 14.15
N SER A 21 29.66 -17.03 13.81
CA SER A 21 30.82 -16.89 12.93
C SER A 21 32.00 -17.74 13.46
N VAL A 22 32.61 -18.51 12.57
CA VAL A 22 33.82 -19.21 12.86
C VAL A 22 34.97 -18.17 12.90
N GLN A 23 35.87 -18.30 13.85
CA GLN A 23 36.99 -17.38 13.99
C GLN A 23 37.81 -17.33 12.69
N GLY A 24 37.93 -16.15 12.09
CA GLY A 24 38.61 -15.92 10.81
C GLY A 24 37.71 -15.87 9.58
N GLU A 25 36.40 -16.07 9.70
CA GLU A 25 35.46 -15.88 8.60
C GLU A 25 34.83 -14.47 8.62
N THR A 26 34.56 -13.96 7.42
CA THR A 26 33.82 -12.67 7.24
C THR A 26 32.42 -12.79 7.83
N LEU A 27 32.00 -11.82 8.62
CA LEU A 27 30.65 -11.78 9.18
C LEU A 27 29.60 -11.74 8.09
N LEU A 28 28.45 -12.35 8.35
CA LEU A 28 27.30 -12.26 7.43
C LEU A 28 26.95 -10.79 7.15
N PHE A 29 27.00 -9.95 8.17
CA PHE A 29 26.75 -8.51 8.07
C PHE A 29 27.60 -7.86 6.98
N ASP A 30 28.92 -8.12 6.96
CA ASP A 30 29.83 -7.54 5.96
C ASP A 30 29.52 -7.97 4.53
N LYS A 31 29.04 -9.24 4.37
CA LYS A 31 28.66 -9.78 3.06
C LYS A 31 27.36 -9.17 2.52
N ILE A 32 26.41 -8.85 3.40
CA ILE A 32 25.10 -8.34 2.99
C ILE A 32 24.96 -6.80 3.14
N ALA A 33 25.97 -6.12 3.71
CA ALA A 33 25.94 -4.67 3.92
C ALA A 33 25.56 -3.87 2.65
N PRO A 34 26.08 -4.17 1.45
CA PRO A 34 25.65 -3.48 0.23
C PRO A 34 24.16 -3.68 -0.08
N HIS A 35 23.63 -4.87 0.19
CA HIS A 35 22.21 -5.17 -0.02
C HIS A 35 21.32 -4.48 1.00
N LEU A 36 21.80 -4.29 2.25
CA LEU A 36 21.09 -3.51 3.27
C LEU A 36 20.94 -2.05 2.86
N GLU A 37 21.97 -1.45 2.27
CA GLU A 37 21.90 -0.07 1.77
C GLU A 37 20.87 0.08 0.65
N VAL A 38 20.87 -0.85 -0.30
CA VAL A 38 19.90 -0.85 -1.42
C VAL A 38 18.46 -1.06 -0.91
N ALA A 39 18.28 -2.01 0.02
CA ALA A 39 16.97 -2.29 0.60
C ALA A 39 16.44 -1.11 1.43
N GLU A 40 17.31 -0.42 2.18
CA GLU A 40 16.94 0.78 2.94
C GLU A 40 16.55 1.93 1.99
N ALA A 41 17.33 2.16 0.93
CA ALA A 41 17.00 3.17 -0.07
C ALA A 41 15.65 2.87 -0.75
N TRP A 42 15.42 1.61 -1.13
CA TRP A 42 14.13 1.18 -1.68
C TRP A 42 12.97 1.43 -0.70
N LEU A 43 13.11 1.00 0.57
CA LEU A 43 12.08 1.20 1.58
C LEU A 43 11.82 2.69 1.84
N THR A 44 12.86 3.51 1.84
CA THR A 44 12.77 4.96 2.06
C THR A 44 12.01 5.65 0.94
N THR A 45 12.35 5.35 -0.31
CA THR A 45 11.72 5.97 -1.47
C THR A 45 10.30 5.49 -1.71
N THR A 46 10.00 4.23 -1.34
CA THR A 46 8.68 3.62 -1.63
C THR A 46 7.69 3.79 -0.48
N PHE A 47 8.15 3.78 0.76
CA PHE A 47 7.28 3.74 1.95
C PHE A 47 7.57 4.83 2.99
N LEU A 48 8.84 5.01 3.42
CA LEU A 48 9.14 5.80 4.62
C LEU A 48 9.20 7.31 4.38
N SER A 49 9.93 7.78 3.41
CA SER A 49 10.53 9.12 3.21
C SER A 49 11.81 9.36 4.00
N GLU A 50 12.63 10.30 3.50
CA GLU A 50 13.88 10.70 4.15
C GLU A 50 13.66 11.31 5.55
N ALA A 51 12.58 12.09 5.72
CA ALA A 51 12.25 12.70 7.00
C ALA A 51 11.95 11.65 8.08
N VAL A 52 11.15 10.63 7.72
CA VAL A 52 10.84 9.52 8.63
C VAL A 52 12.07 8.67 8.91
N LEU A 53 12.89 8.38 7.89
CA LEU A 53 14.13 7.62 8.06
C LEU A 53 15.07 8.30 9.05
N ALA A 54 15.24 9.63 8.97
CA ALA A 54 16.10 10.39 9.87
C ALA A 54 15.64 10.34 11.34
N GLU A 55 14.35 10.22 11.59
CA GLU A 55 13.78 10.12 12.94
C GLU A 55 13.86 8.71 13.53
N LEU A 56 13.76 7.67 12.71
CA LEU A 56 13.63 6.28 13.17
C LEU A 56 14.75 5.82 14.09
N PRO A 57 16.05 6.06 13.81
CA PRO A 57 17.15 5.63 14.69
C PRO A 57 17.16 6.29 16.06
N THR A 58 16.48 7.44 16.21
CA THR A 58 16.39 8.17 17.50
C THR A 58 15.28 7.65 18.41
N ARG A 59 14.38 6.79 17.89
CA ARG A 59 13.27 6.23 18.64
C ARG A 59 13.72 5.09 19.54
N ASP A 60 12.93 4.81 20.56
CA ASP A 60 13.14 3.66 21.44
C ASP A 60 13.25 2.36 20.65
N ALA A 61 14.14 1.46 21.07
CA ALA A 61 14.36 0.16 20.42
C ALA A 61 13.09 -0.71 20.34
N ASN A 62 12.13 -0.52 21.27
CA ASN A 62 10.85 -1.20 21.27
C ASN A 62 9.78 -0.52 20.40
N ASN A 63 10.13 0.57 19.69
CA ASN A 63 9.21 1.26 18.80
C ASN A 63 8.78 0.34 17.65
N LYS A 64 7.47 0.15 17.49
CA LYS A 64 6.92 -0.76 16.46
C LYS A 64 7.28 -0.33 15.04
N LEU A 65 7.25 0.97 14.75
CA LEU A 65 7.57 1.47 13.42
C LEU A 65 9.03 1.15 13.07
N LEU A 66 9.98 1.41 13.99
CA LEU A 66 11.39 1.06 13.82
C LEU A 66 11.58 -0.46 13.65
N HIS A 67 10.90 -1.26 14.46
CA HIS A 67 11.00 -2.72 14.40
C HIS A 67 10.55 -3.26 13.02
N TYR A 68 9.39 -2.84 12.52
CA TYR A 68 8.90 -3.31 11.22
C TYR A 68 9.67 -2.71 10.05
N ALA A 69 10.18 -1.48 10.14
CA ALA A 69 11.08 -0.92 9.14
C ALA A 69 12.37 -1.75 9.01
N ARG A 70 13.00 -2.10 10.14
CA ARG A 70 14.17 -2.98 10.19
C ARG A 70 13.89 -4.37 9.59
N MET A 71 12.76 -4.97 9.95
CA MET A 71 12.34 -6.27 9.43
C MET A 71 12.15 -6.24 7.90
N ALA A 72 11.52 -5.19 7.36
CA ALA A 72 11.34 -5.01 5.93
C ALA A 72 12.68 -4.88 5.20
N VAL A 73 13.60 -4.04 5.70
CA VAL A 73 14.94 -3.87 5.13
C VAL A 73 15.72 -5.18 5.13
N VAL A 74 15.71 -5.92 6.24
CA VAL A 74 16.42 -7.20 6.32
C VAL A 74 15.83 -8.23 5.37
N ALA A 75 14.50 -8.34 5.29
CA ALA A 75 13.83 -9.26 4.39
C ALA A 75 14.18 -8.96 2.92
N GLU A 76 14.11 -7.70 2.50
CA GLU A 76 14.45 -7.27 1.15
C GLU A 76 15.93 -7.46 0.83
N ALA A 77 16.83 -7.07 1.75
CA ALA A 77 18.27 -7.29 1.59
C ALA A 77 18.61 -8.77 1.43
N MET A 78 17.97 -9.66 2.19
CA MET A 78 18.17 -11.10 2.10
C MET A 78 17.63 -11.68 0.80
N LEU A 79 16.53 -11.17 0.25
CA LEU A 79 16.04 -11.56 -1.07
C LEU A 79 17.06 -11.31 -2.16
N HIS A 80 17.79 -10.21 -2.09
CA HIS A 80 18.87 -9.88 -3.03
C HIS A 80 20.18 -10.62 -2.75
N ALA A 81 20.50 -10.87 -1.48
CA ALA A 81 21.76 -11.47 -1.08
C ALA A 81 21.78 -13.00 -1.26
N VAL A 82 20.69 -13.70 -0.89
CA VAL A 82 20.64 -15.18 -0.86
C VAL A 82 21.06 -15.83 -2.18
N PRO A 83 20.61 -15.37 -3.36
CA PRO A 83 21.03 -15.95 -4.63
C PRO A 83 22.54 -15.78 -4.94
N GLN A 84 23.25 -14.90 -4.21
CA GLN A 84 24.65 -14.56 -4.44
C GLN A 84 25.58 -15.16 -3.38
N LEU A 85 25.02 -15.58 -2.22
CA LEU A 85 25.84 -16.02 -1.08
C LEU A 85 26.57 -17.37 -1.30
N ASP A 86 26.08 -18.22 -2.20
CA ASP A 86 26.69 -19.51 -2.55
C ASP A 86 27.60 -19.42 -3.78
N LEU A 87 27.65 -18.27 -4.45
CA LEU A 87 28.45 -18.04 -5.63
C LEU A 87 29.77 -17.37 -5.28
N VAL A 88 30.89 -17.95 -5.75
CA VAL A 88 32.22 -17.35 -5.66
C VAL A 88 32.65 -16.91 -7.06
N LEU A 89 32.92 -15.61 -7.20
CA LEU A 89 33.53 -15.04 -8.40
C LEU A 89 35.04 -15.33 -8.37
N THR A 90 35.52 -16.05 -9.36
CA THR A 90 36.92 -16.30 -9.56
C THR A 90 37.41 -15.69 -10.88
N SER A 91 38.71 -15.51 -11.06
CA SER A 91 39.26 -15.02 -12.32
C SER A 91 38.90 -15.89 -13.53
N ASN A 92 38.49 -17.12 -13.31
CA ASN A 92 38.18 -18.11 -14.36
C ASN A 92 36.64 -18.38 -14.48
N GLY A 93 35.80 -17.67 -13.73
CA GLY A 93 34.34 -17.82 -13.76
C GLY A 93 33.69 -17.97 -12.38
N PHE A 94 32.52 -18.58 -12.34
CA PHE A 94 31.75 -18.78 -11.12
C PHE A 94 32.07 -20.15 -10.50
N GLY A 95 32.23 -20.18 -9.18
CA GLY A 95 32.34 -21.38 -8.38
C GLY A 95 31.28 -21.46 -7.30
N VAL A 96 31.02 -22.65 -6.76
CA VAL A 96 30.11 -22.85 -5.61
C VAL A 96 31.02 -23.11 -4.38
N VAL A 97 30.65 -22.48 -3.24
CA VAL A 97 31.36 -22.75 -1.98
C VAL A 97 31.01 -24.15 -1.51
N SER A 98 32.02 -25.02 -1.47
CA SER A 98 31.89 -26.35 -0.86
C SER A 98 33.05 -26.54 0.10
N ASN A 99 32.78 -26.82 1.36
CA ASN A 99 33.79 -27.24 2.32
C ASN A 99 33.40 -28.59 2.93
N THR A 100 34.33 -29.22 3.64
CA THR A 100 34.17 -30.57 4.19
C THR A 100 33.02 -30.69 5.22
N ASN A 101 32.56 -29.59 5.78
CA ASN A 101 31.59 -29.58 6.88
C ASN A 101 30.18 -29.06 6.48
N ILE A 102 30.09 -28.36 5.35
CA ILE A 102 28.83 -27.75 4.90
C ILE A 102 28.62 -28.04 3.42
N ALA A 103 27.59 -28.82 3.10
CA ALA A 103 27.17 -29.03 1.73
C ALA A 103 26.29 -27.84 1.25
N PRO A 104 26.39 -27.46 -0.03
CA PRO A 104 25.48 -26.45 -0.62
C PRO A 104 24.03 -26.82 -0.37
N ALA A 105 23.18 -25.83 -0.11
CA ALA A 105 21.76 -26.04 0.03
C ALA A 105 21.14 -26.50 -1.31
N SER A 106 20.15 -27.40 -1.26
CA SER A 106 19.45 -27.78 -2.49
C SER A 106 18.64 -26.59 -3.03
N LYS A 107 18.47 -26.51 -4.34
CA LYS A 107 17.69 -25.48 -5.02
C LYS A 107 16.32 -25.29 -4.38
N GLU A 108 15.60 -26.36 -4.08
CA GLU A 108 14.29 -26.32 -3.44
C GLU A 108 14.27 -25.67 -2.05
N ARG A 109 15.37 -25.82 -1.29
CA ARG A 109 15.49 -25.18 0.02
C ARG A 109 15.72 -23.68 -0.12
N VAL A 110 16.54 -23.28 -1.09
CA VAL A 110 16.78 -21.87 -1.40
C VAL A 110 15.51 -21.21 -1.90
N GLU A 111 14.79 -21.83 -2.84
CA GLU A 111 13.52 -21.31 -3.34
C GLU A 111 12.48 -21.17 -2.22
N ARG A 112 12.40 -22.12 -1.30
CA ARG A 112 11.53 -22.05 -0.13
C ARG A 112 11.89 -20.92 0.83
N LEU A 113 13.19 -20.68 1.02
CA LEU A 113 13.67 -19.56 1.82
C LEU A 113 13.30 -18.22 1.17
N LEU A 114 13.56 -18.06 -0.12
CA LEU A 114 13.21 -16.85 -0.87
C LEU A 114 11.70 -16.56 -0.78
N LEU A 115 10.86 -17.55 -1.02
CA LEU A 115 9.40 -17.40 -0.88
C LEU A 115 8.99 -17.02 0.56
N SER A 116 9.67 -17.56 1.57
CA SER A 116 9.42 -17.19 2.97
C SER A 116 9.82 -15.75 3.28
N LEU A 117 10.95 -15.30 2.75
CA LEU A 117 11.44 -13.92 2.89
C LEU A 117 10.52 -12.92 2.18
N GLU A 118 10.06 -13.26 0.98
CA GLU A 118 9.10 -12.46 0.23
C GLU A 118 7.79 -12.28 1.02
N LYS A 119 7.20 -13.37 1.50
CA LYS A 119 6.01 -13.32 2.35
C LYS A 119 6.23 -12.53 3.64
N MET A 120 7.41 -12.66 4.25
CA MET A 120 7.75 -11.90 5.45
C MET A 120 7.83 -10.39 5.14
N ARG A 121 8.48 -10.01 4.03
CA ARG A 121 8.53 -8.63 3.55
C ARG A 121 7.13 -8.07 3.37
N ASP A 122 6.31 -8.72 2.55
CA ASP A 122 4.98 -8.24 2.16
C ASP A 122 4.05 -8.13 3.37
N TYR A 123 4.08 -9.11 4.28
CA TYR A 123 3.35 -9.05 5.54
C TYR A 123 3.85 -7.89 6.42
N THR A 124 5.16 -7.69 6.49
CA THR A 124 5.76 -6.59 7.26
C THR A 124 5.34 -5.23 6.71
N LEU A 125 5.33 -5.06 5.39
CA LEU A 125 4.88 -3.84 4.73
C LEU A 125 3.39 -3.55 5.02
N SER A 126 2.55 -4.57 5.07
CA SER A 126 1.13 -4.41 5.40
C SER A 126 0.88 -3.90 6.83
N ILE A 127 1.81 -4.17 7.74
CA ILE A 127 1.78 -3.63 9.12
C ILE A 127 2.42 -2.24 9.17
N LEU A 128 3.47 -2.03 8.39
CA LEU A 128 4.24 -0.79 8.39
C LEU A 128 3.41 0.40 7.89
N LEU A 129 2.68 0.22 6.79
CA LEU A 129 1.91 1.31 6.16
C LEU A 129 0.88 1.96 7.09
N PRO A 130 0.03 1.23 7.85
CA PRO A 130 -0.86 1.84 8.85
C PRO A 130 -0.13 2.58 9.98
N LEU A 131 1.09 2.15 10.34
CA LEU A 131 1.90 2.85 11.35
C LEU A 131 2.45 4.16 10.80
N LEU A 132 2.83 4.19 9.52
CA LEU A 132 3.27 5.38 8.81
C LEU A 132 2.14 6.41 8.67
N ALA A 133 0.94 5.97 8.33
CA ALA A 133 -0.24 6.83 8.22
C ALA A 133 -0.57 7.61 9.50
N ASN A 134 -0.11 7.13 10.65
CA ASN A 134 -0.23 7.82 11.94
C ASN A 134 0.99 8.69 12.28
N THR A 135 1.95 8.87 11.35
CA THR A 135 3.17 9.66 11.56
C THR A 135 3.07 10.98 10.82
N GLU A 136 3.15 12.09 11.55
CA GLU A 136 2.95 13.44 10.98
C GLU A 136 3.96 13.75 9.87
N ALA A 137 5.24 13.43 10.07
CA ALA A 137 6.30 13.63 9.08
C ALA A 137 6.08 12.85 7.78
N TRP A 138 5.26 11.80 7.81
CA TRP A 138 4.93 11.00 6.64
C TRP A 138 3.79 11.59 5.81
N ALA A 139 2.83 12.27 6.44
CA ALA A 139 1.60 12.74 5.81
C ALA A 139 1.81 13.71 4.63
N THR A 140 2.97 14.35 4.54
CA THR A 140 3.31 15.29 3.45
C THR A 140 4.39 14.76 2.50
N SER A 141 4.74 13.49 2.61
CA SER A 141 5.83 12.87 1.85
C SER A 141 5.36 12.32 0.48
N ASP A 142 6.31 12.16 -0.45
CA ASP A 142 6.04 11.53 -1.75
C ASP A 142 5.48 10.10 -1.61
N PRO A 143 5.99 9.22 -0.70
CA PRO A 143 5.34 7.94 -0.46
C PRO A 143 3.88 8.07 0.00
N CYS A 144 3.54 9.03 0.86
CA CYS A 144 2.14 9.28 1.24
C CYS A 144 1.28 9.63 0.02
N GLN A 145 1.78 10.51 -0.84
CA GLN A 145 1.06 10.90 -2.07
C GLN A 145 0.81 9.73 -3.00
N TYR A 146 1.74 8.76 -3.10
CA TYR A 146 1.51 7.54 -3.87
C TYR A 146 0.32 6.73 -3.34
N PHE A 147 0.23 6.53 -2.03
CA PHE A 147 -0.88 5.80 -1.43
C PHE A 147 -2.20 6.59 -1.39
N GLU A 148 -2.14 7.92 -1.45
CA GLU A 148 -3.31 8.81 -1.53
C GLU A 148 -3.95 8.84 -2.92
N GLN A 149 -3.35 8.22 -3.93
CA GLN A 149 -3.89 8.19 -5.29
C GLN A 149 -5.18 7.38 -5.43
N THR A 150 -5.48 6.47 -4.49
CA THR A 150 -6.65 5.60 -4.55
C THR A 150 -7.45 5.58 -3.24
N LEU A 151 -8.75 5.28 -3.34
CA LEU A 151 -9.65 5.16 -2.18
C LEU A 151 -9.24 4.03 -1.23
N TYR A 152 -8.55 3.01 -1.73
CA TYR A 152 -8.09 1.91 -0.91
C TYR A 152 -6.56 1.78 -0.95
N PRO A 153 -5.85 2.44 -0.04
CA PRO A 153 -4.38 2.48 -0.03
C PRO A 153 -3.72 1.22 0.54
N TRP A 154 -4.50 0.32 1.18
CA TRP A 154 -3.96 -0.78 1.99
C TRP A 154 -3.50 -1.97 1.14
N LEU A 155 -2.37 -2.57 1.54
CA LEU A 155 -1.71 -3.65 0.80
C LEU A 155 -2.50 -4.97 0.78
N ASP A 156 -3.59 -5.08 1.53
CA ASP A 156 -4.49 -6.23 1.50
C ASP A 156 -5.58 -6.13 0.39
N LEU A 157 -5.46 -5.16 -0.53
CA LEU A 157 -6.36 -5.03 -1.70
C LEU A 157 -6.50 -6.33 -2.51
N PRO A 158 -5.44 -7.11 -2.80
CA PRO A 158 -5.60 -8.41 -3.47
C PRO A 158 -6.54 -9.36 -2.73
N GLN A 159 -6.50 -9.36 -1.39
CA GLN A 159 -7.38 -10.20 -0.56
C GLN A 159 -8.85 -9.79 -0.69
N LYS A 160 -9.16 -8.50 -0.83
CA LYS A 160 -10.53 -8.01 -1.06
C LYS A 160 -11.11 -8.54 -2.38
N LEU A 161 -10.24 -8.86 -3.32
CA LEU A 161 -10.61 -9.50 -4.59
C LEU A 161 -10.62 -11.03 -4.54
N GLY A 162 -10.28 -11.63 -3.39
CA GLY A 162 -10.19 -13.09 -3.23
C GLY A 162 -8.90 -13.70 -3.79
N SER A 163 -7.87 -12.90 -4.07
CA SER A 163 -6.57 -13.39 -4.50
C SER A 163 -5.83 -14.07 -3.34
N THR A 164 -5.09 -15.12 -3.65
CA THR A 164 -4.11 -15.73 -2.73
C THR A 164 -2.72 -15.12 -2.84
N ASP A 165 -2.49 -14.33 -3.88
CA ASP A 165 -1.27 -13.57 -4.08
C ASP A 165 -1.41 -12.20 -3.37
N HIS A 166 -0.61 -12.01 -2.33
CA HIS A 166 -0.60 -10.82 -1.48
C HIS A 166 0.70 -10.03 -1.64
N SER A 167 1.42 -10.25 -2.74
CA SER A 167 2.69 -9.60 -3.02
C SER A 167 2.54 -8.10 -3.24
N TRP A 168 3.60 -7.37 -2.92
CA TRP A 168 3.73 -5.95 -3.25
C TRP A 168 3.53 -5.70 -4.75
N GLN A 169 4.08 -6.57 -5.59
CA GLN A 169 3.91 -6.47 -7.04
C GLN A 169 2.43 -6.56 -7.45
N ARG A 170 1.68 -7.51 -6.87
CA ARG A 170 0.25 -7.66 -7.15
C ARG A 170 -0.55 -6.45 -6.71
N TYR A 171 -0.22 -5.86 -5.56
CA TYR A 171 -0.81 -4.60 -5.11
C TYR A 171 -0.58 -3.49 -6.14
N GLN A 172 0.65 -3.29 -6.61
CA GLN A 172 0.98 -2.24 -7.59
C GLN A 172 0.19 -2.38 -8.90
N GLU A 173 0.02 -3.61 -9.40
CA GLU A 173 -0.79 -3.88 -10.58
C GLU A 173 -2.26 -3.45 -10.37
N LEU A 174 -2.84 -3.79 -9.22
CA LEU A 174 -4.21 -3.42 -8.88
C LEU A 174 -4.35 -1.93 -8.59
N HIS A 175 -3.39 -1.33 -7.93
CA HIS A 175 -3.35 0.11 -7.66
C HIS A 175 -3.39 0.92 -8.95
N SER A 176 -2.61 0.55 -9.95
CA SER A 176 -2.62 1.20 -11.27
C SER A 176 -3.99 1.08 -11.96
N LYS A 177 -4.66 -0.08 -11.83
CA LYS A 177 -6.03 -0.27 -12.35
C LYS A 177 -7.05 0.58 -11.59
N LEU A 178 -6.91 0.67 -10.25
CA LEU A 178 -7.78 1.52 -9.42
C LEU A 178 -7.70 2.98 -9.82
N ILE A 179 -6.51 3.53 -10.04
CA ILE A 179 -6.35 4.93 -10.50
C ILE A 179 -7.21 5.18 -11.74
N ALA A 180 -7.11 4.33 -12.75
CA ALA A 180 -7.88 4.48 -13.99
C ALA A 180 -9.41 4.34 -13.77
N ILE A 181 -9.83 3.47 -12.85
CA ILE A 181 -11.25 3.32 -12.46
C ILE A 181 -11.74 4.58 -11.77
N GLU A 182 -10.99 5.09 -10.80
CA GLU A 182 -11.37 6.26 -10.02
C GLU A 182 -11.38 7.55 -10.86
N GLU A 183 -10.49 7.70 -11.83
CA GLU A 183 -10.55 8.81 -12.78
C GLU A 183 -11.86 8.81 -13.58
N ARG A 184 -12.31 7.63 -14.04
CA ARG A 184 -13.60 7.49 -14.72
C ARG A 184 -14.77 7.78 -13.79
N LEU A 185 -14.78 7.21 -12.56
CA LEU A 185 -15.83 7.43 -11.58
C LEU A 185 -15.91 8.90 -11.12
N ALA A 186 -14.75 9.56 -10.99
CA ALA A 186 -14.70 10.98 -10.67
C ALA A 186 -15.36 11.84 -11.76
N HIS A 187 -15.01 11.57 -13.02
CA HIS A 187 -15.51 12.30 -14.16
C HIS A 187 -17.02 12.07 -14.36
N ASP A 188 -17.47 10.81 -14.28
CA ASP A 188 -18.83 10.45 -14.66
C ASP A 188 -19.88 10.63 -13.53
N PHE A 189 -19.47 10.52 -12.24
CA PHE A 189 -20.40 10.42 -11.12
C PHE A 189 -20.08 11.24 -9.87
N PHE A 190 -18.79 11.27 -9.41
CA PHE A 190 -18.48 11.64 -8.03
C PHE A 190 -17.67 12.92 -7.84
N SER A 191 -16.98 13.41 -8.83
CA SER A 191 -15.96 14.48 -8.82
C SER A 191 -14.61 14.10 -8.19
N CYS A 192 -13.56 14.78 -8.69
CA CYS A 192 -12.20 14.59 -8.19
C CYS A 192 -12.04 15.04 -6.73
N GLU A 193 -12.70 16.13 -6.36
CA GLU A 193 -12.62 16.74 -5.02
C GLU A 193 -13.23 15.82 -3.95
N LEU A 194 -14.39 15.21 -4.25
CA LEU A 194 -15.00 14.25 -3.33
C LEU A 194 -14.09 13.03 -3.13
N LEU A 195 -13.56 12.45 -4.23
CA LEU A 195 -12.68 11.29 -4.12
C LEU A 195 -11.40 11.65 -3.38
N ALA A 196 -10.78 12.82 -3.62
CA ALA A 196 -9.61 13.28 -2.89
C ALA A 196 -9.88 13.39 -1.38
N THR A 197 -11.01 13.97 -0.99
CA THR A 197 -11.42 14.05 0.42
C THR A 197 -11.56 12.65 1.05
N LEU A 198 -12.17 11.71 0.35
CA LEU A 198 -12.38 10.34 0.84
C LEU A 198 -11.08 9.55 0.93
N ARG A 199 -10.17 9.70 -0.05
CA ARG A 199 -8.83 9.07 -0.07
C ARG A 199 -8.01 9.51 1.14
N GLN A 200 -7.93 10.82 1.37
CA GLN A 200 -7.19 11.38 2.49
C GLN A 200 -7.79 10.95 3.84
N ALA A 201 -9.12 10.96 3.94
CA ALA A 201 -9.82 10.52 5.16
C ALA A 201 -9.55 9.05 5.49
N GLU A 202 -9.49 8.16 4.49
CA GLU A 202 -9.19 6.74 4.69
C GLU A 202 -7.72 6.54 5.05
N LEU A 203 -6.79 7.08 4.26
CA LEU A 203 -5.36 6.89 4.44
C LEU A 203 -4.89 7.39 5.82
N LEU A 204 -5.30 8.60 6.21
CA LEU A 204 -4.89 9.21 7.48
C LEU A 204 -5.83 8.87 8.65
N CYS A 205 -6.84 8.02 8.44
CA CYS A 205 -7.88 7.71 9.42
C CYS A 205 -8.57 8.94 10.02
N LYS A 206 -8.70 10.03 9.26
CA LYS A 206 -9.25 11.33 9.68
C LYS A 206 -10.60 11.60 9.02
N TRP A 207 -11.63 10.91 9.48
CA TRP A 207 -12.99 11.01 8.92
C TRP A 207 -13.80 12.22 9.38
N GLY A 208 -13.22 13.12 10.17
CA GLY A 208 -13.91 14.23 10.81
C GLY A 208 -14.76 13.80 12.01
N GLU A 209 -15.52 14.76 12.54
CA GLU A 209 -16.35 14.56 13.72
C GLU A 209 -17.82 14.24 13.33
N PRO A 210 -18.60 13.58 14.20
CA PRO A 210 -20.04 13.48 14.02
C PRO A 210 -20.69 14.86 13.94
N PRO A 211 -21.75 15.03 13.09
CA PRO A 211 -22.49 14.00 12.38
C PRO A 211 -21.94 13.63 11.00
N SER A 212 -20.92 14.29 10.49
CA SER A 212 -20.43 14.12 9.12
C SER A 212 -19.68 12.79 8.89
N ALA A 213 -18.83 12.37 9.84
CA ALA A 213 -17.99 11.18 9.72
C ALA A 213 -18.73 9.89 9.26
N PRO A 214 -19.92 9.53 9.78
CA PRO A 214 -20.65 8.35 9.33
C PRO A 214 -21.08 8.43 7.86
N HIS A 215 -21.42 9.62 7.37
CA HIS A 215 -21.85 9.84 5.98
C HIS A 215 -20.67 9.68 5.01
N TYR A 216 -19.51 10.26 5.33
CA TYR A 216 -18.29 10.10 4.53
C TYR A 216 -17.83 8.63 4.49
N LYS A 217 -17.81 7.93 5.62
CA LYS A 217 -17.49 6.49 5.68
C LYS A 217 -18.47 5.65 4.87
N ARG A 218 -19.74 6.02 4.86
CA ARG A 218 -20.77 5.32 4.07
C ARG A 218 -20.53 5.53 2.57
N ALA A 219 -20.31 6.77 2.15
CA ALA A 219 -20.00 7.11 0.76
C ALA A 219 -18.77 6.34 0.28
N TRP A 220 -17.67 6.40 1.04
CA TRP A 220 -16.45 5.65 0.77
C TRP A 220 -16.72 4.15 0.56
N ARG A 221 -17.44 3.50 1.48
CA ARG A 221 -17.75 2.05 1.37
C ARG A 221 -18.52 1.71 0.10
N HIS A 222 -19.49 2.52 -0.27
CA HIS A 222 -20.30 2.27 -1.46
C HIS A 222 -19.48 2.48 -2.74
N ILE A 223 -18.67 3.53 -2.81
CA ILE A 223 -17.79 3.79 -3.96
C ILE A 223 -16.74 2.69 -4.07
N PHE A 224 -16.09 2.32 -2.98
CA PHE A 224 -15.13 1.20 -2.97
C PHE A 224 -15.75 -0.14 -3.38
N ALA A 225 -17.00 -0.40 -3.03
CA ALA A 225 -17.72 -1.59 -3.51
C ALA A 225 -17.91 -1.57 -5.04
N ILE A 226 -18.17 -0.40 -5.64
CA ILE A 226 -18.25 -0.21 -7.09
C ILE A 226 -16.87 -0.48 -7.73
N GLU A 227 -15.79 0.04 -7.16
CA GLU A 227 -14.43 -0.20 -7.63
C GLU A 227 -14.06 -1.69 -7.60
N LEU A 228 -14.36 -2.39 -6.50
CA LEU A 228 -14.14 -3.83 -6.40
C LEU A 228 -14.92 -4.60 -7.46
N TYR A 229 -16.16 -4.19 -7.75
CA TYR A 229 -16.95 -4.78 -8.84
C TYR A 229 -16.25 -4.58 -10.19
N MET A 230 -15.84 -3.34 -10.50
CA MET A 230 -15.16 -3.02 -11.76
C MET A 230 -13.81 -3.74 -11.90
N LEU A 231 -13.05 -3.90 -10.82
CA LEU A 231 -11.81 -4.66 -10.82
C LEU A 231 -12.01 -6.16 -11.08
N ARG A 232 -13.12 -6.75 -10.60
CA ARG A 232 -13.44 -8.17 -10.78
C ARG A 232 -13.92 -8.48 -12.19
N GLU A 233 -14.84 -7.65 -12.68
CA GLU A 233 -15.51 -7.86 -13.96
C GLU A 233 -14.72 -7.28 -15.14
N GLU A 234 -13.64 -6.53 -14.86
CA GLU A 234 -12.87 -5.77 -15.86
C GLU A 234 -13.78 -4.94 -16.79
N GLY A 235 -14.87 -4.44 -16.23
CA GLY A 235 -15.99 -3.89 -16.95
C GLY A 235 -16.28 -2.42 -16.70
N GLU A 236 -17.45 -2.01 -17.18
CA GLU A 236 -17.98 -0.66 -16.98
C GLU A 236 -18.56 -0.49 -15.58
N ALA A 237 -18.69 0.78 -15.15
CA ALA A 237 -19.32 1.12 -13.89
C ALA A 237 -20.77 0.62 -13.84
N PRO A 238 -21.21 0.01 -12.73
CA PRO A 238 -22.60 -0.39 -12.53
C PRO A 238 -23.47 0.86 -12.30
N ILE A 239 -23.97 1.43 -13.39
CA ILE A 239 -24.71 2.71 -13.39
C ILE A 239 -25.79 2.79 -12.31
N PRO A 240 -26.63 1.75 -12.08
CA PRO A 240 -27.65 1.81 -11.00
C PRO A 240 -27.03 2.05 -9.63
N SER A 241 -25.93 1.37 -9.29
CA SER A 241 -25.24 1.53 -8.01
C SER A 241 -24.60 2.93 -7.89
N CYS A 242 -24.02 3.45 -8.97
CA CYS A 242 -23.48 4.81 -8.99
C CYS A 242 -24.59 5.85 -8.74
N ILE A 243 -25.75 5.70 -9.37
CA ILE A 243 -26.91 6.59 -9.16
C ILE A 243 -27.42 6.51 -7.72
N GLU A 244 -27.44 5.32 -7.11
CA GLU A 244 -27.82 5.17 -5.70
C GLU A 244 -26.87 5.94 -4.78
N VAL A 245 -25.55 5.88 -5.03
CA VAL A 245 -24.57 6.66 -4.27
C VAL A 245 -24.80 8.15 -4.47
N VAL A 246 -24.91 8.63 -5.72
CA VAL A 246 -25.21 10.03 -6.05
C VAL A 246 -26.46 10.53 -5.31
N ASN A 247 -27.54 9.75 -5.32
CA ASN A 247 -28.75 10.09 -4.58
C ASN A 247 -28.52 10.13 -3.05
N SER A 248 -27.72 9.23 -2.52
CA SER A 248 -27.36 9.22 -1.10
C SER A 248 -26.56 10.46 -0.70
N LEU A 249 -25.60 10.90 -1.55
CA LEU A 249 -24.83 12.13 -1.33
C LEU A 249 -25.74 13.36 -1.37
N ARG A 250 -26.63 13.45 -2.35
CA ARG A 250 -27.57 14.57 -2.53
C ARG A 250 -28.55 14.69 -1.36
N ASN A 251 -29.06 13.56 -0.88
CA ASN A 251 -30.03 13.51 0.22
C ASN A 251 -29.35 13.53 1.61
N ALA A 252 -28.05 13.71 1.69
CA ALA A 252 -27.37 13.89 2.97
C ALA A 252 -27.83 15.19 3.66
N PRO A 253 -27.86 15.24 5.00
CA PRO A 253 -28.22 16.45 5.75
C PRO A 253 -27.43 17.69 5.32
N ASP A 254 -27.99 18.86 5.59
CA ASP A 254 -27.33 20.14 5.32
C ASP A 254 -25.97 20.20 6.03
N GLY A 255 -24.98 20.80 5.39
CA GLY A 255 -23.60 20.86 5.87
C GLY A 255 -22.76 19.63 5.55
N ILE A 256 -23.35 18.55 4.98
CA ILE A 256 -22.64 17.34 4.57
C ILE A 256 -22.59 17.27 3.04
N PHE A 257 -21.39 17.11 2.48
CA PHE A 257 -21.12 17.12 1.04
C PHE A 257 -21.55 18.43 0.34
N GLU A 258 -21.55 19.57 1.02
CA GLU A 258 -22.00 20.84 0.44
C GLU A 258 -21.19 21.27 -0.77
N GLU A 259 -19.86 21.09 -0.73
CA GLU A 259 -19.00 21.38 -1.86
C GLU A 259 -19.36 20.54 -3.08
N TRP A 260 -19.58 19.22 -2.86
CA TRP A 260 -19.99 18.31 -3.94
C TRP A 260 -21.41 18.65 -4.47
N LYS A 261 -22.37 19.02 -3.62
CA LYS A 261 -23.74 19.36 -4.02
C LYS A 261 -23.80 20.58 -4.94
N GLN A 262 -22.78 21.43 -4.92
CA GLN A 262 -22.68 22.62 -5.79
C GLN A 262 -22.06 22.31 -7.16
N LEU A 263 -21.52 21.12 -7.36
CA LEU A 263 -20.87 20.75 -8.62
C LEU A 263 -21.88 20.29 -9.69
N GLU A 264 -21.49 20.43 -10.96
CA GLU A 264 -22.30 19.96 -12.09
C GLU A 264 -22.60 18.46 -12.01
N THR A 265 -21.66 17.66 -11.52
CA THR A 265 -21.81 16.21 -11.30
C THR A 265 -22.97 15.88 -10.37
N ALA A 266 -23.25 16.71 -9.37
CA ALA A 266 -24.39 16.53 -8.47
C ALA A 266 -25.74 16.71 -9.19
N ALA A 267 -25.81 17.51 -10.25
CA ALA A 267 -26.99 17.78 -11.03
C ALA A 267 -27.26 16.77 -12.16
N LEU A 268 -26.24 16.00 -12.59
CA LEU A 268 -26.33 15.12 -13.75
C LEU A 268 -27.44 14.07 -13.70
N PHE A 269 -27.81 13.61 -12.52
CA PHE A 269 -28.81 12.55 -12.33
C PHE A 269 -30.05 13.04 -11.55
N GLU A 270 -30.32 14.34 -11.60
CA GLU A 270 -31.55 14.85 -11.05
C GLU A 270 -32.72 14.33 -11.85
N ASN A 271 -33.64 13.68 -11.13
CA ASN A 271 -34.91 13.27 -11.72
C ASN A 271 -35.78 14.53 -11.86
N HIS A 272 -35.70 15.22 -12.99
CA HIS A 272 -36.59 16.28 -13.36
C HIS A 272 -37.97 15.68 -13.68
N GLY A 273 -38.61 15.14 -12.63
CA GLY A 273 -39.94 14.61 -12.74
C GLY A 273 -40.83 15.68 -13.36
N TYR A 274 -41.43 15.35 -14.48
CA TYR A 274 -42.36 16.25 -15.19
C TYR A 274 -43.46 16.70 -14.23
N LYS A 275 -43.36 17.92 -13.69
CA LYS A 275 -44.39 18.52 -12.91
C LYS A 275 -45.45 18.99 -13.89
N ASN A 276 -46.53 18.22 -13.99
CA ASN A 276 -47.68 18.56 -14.79
C ASN A 276 -48.28 19.88 -14.27
N ASP A 277 -47.91 21.01 -14.88
CA ASP A 277 -48.42 22.32 -14.52
C ASP A 277 -49.80 22.47 -15.16
N LYS A 278 -50.85 22.38 -14.36
CA LYS A 278 -52.26 22.55 -14.78
C LYS A 278 -52.53 23.87 -15.51
N ARG A 279 -51.57 24.78 -15.53
CA ARG A 279 -51.66 26.08 -16.21
C ARG A 279 -51.15 26.05 -17.65
N LYS A 280 -50.41 25.00 -18.04
CA LYS A 280 -49.95 24.81 -19.41
C LYS A 280 -50.89 23.84 -20.09
N GLY A 281 -51.82 24.39 -20.90
CA GLY A 281 -52.75 23.59 -21.69
C GLY A 281 -52.06 22.70 -22.71
N GLY A 282 -51.94 21.43 -22.37
CA GLY A 282 -51.38 20.36 -23.22
C GLY A 282 -51.36 19.07 -22.43
N TYR A 283 -52.16 18.09 -22.83
CA TYR A 283 -52.11 16.74 -22.32
C TYR A 283 -50.98 15.99 -23.05
N TRP A 284 -50.03 15.50 -22.30
CA TRP A 284 -49.01 14.59 -22.83
C TRP A 284 -49.13 13.28 -22.05
N PHE A 285 -49.34 12.21 -22.77
CA PHE A 285 -49.42 10.84 -22.25
C PHE A 285 -48.06 10.28 -21.95
#